data_11be2375461dba5a5d5ca72a62c47529
#
_entry.id   11be2375461dba5a5d5ca72a62c47529
#
_cell.length_a   1.000
_cell.length_b   1.000
_cell.length_c   1.000
_cell.angle_alpha   90.00
_cell.angle_beta   90.00
_cell.angle_gamma   90.00
#
_symmetry.space_group_name_H-M   'P 1'
#
loop_
_entity.id
_entity.type
_entity.pdbx_description
1 polymer ?
#
loop_
_entity_poly.entity_id
_entity_poly.type
_entity_poly.pdbx_seq_one_letter_code
_entity_poly.pdbx_strand_id
1 'polypeptide(L)'
;SVSTFCTTHPESADAIFLAAQKRNMCLVAGKNAMDRNAPEALLDTPQVAYDQSKNLIQRWHLNGRLRYAITPRFSPTSSPEQLSMLGELWTEYPDCLMQTHLSEQTDELEWVQSLFPSARDYLDTYEQFGLLGKNAVFGHAIHLKKREIDRLKDIGAGVVHCPTSNTFIGSGLFDMEHLQKQRITIGLATDTGGGSSFSMLRSMASCYEIAQLRKNTLHPAQLLWLATMGSAKSLHLDQEIGNLKPGYHADIIALDLHSTSIIAQRVRSADNIWGAIFPTLMMGDDRAITATFVAGNLVYSNEAQNVLSS
;
A
#
# COMPACT_ATOMS: atom_id res chain seq x y z
N SER A 1 -4.76 1.70 10.61
CA SER A 1 -4.65 2.51 9.37
C SER A 1 -4.51 1.61 8.15
N VAL A 2 -5.05 2.02 7.00
CA VAL A 2 -4.95 1.26 5.74
C VAL A 2 -4.99 2.18 4.53
N SER A 3 -4.24 1.82 3.45
CA SER A 3 -4.47 2.33 2.10
C SER A 3 -4.95 1.18 1.21
N THR A 4 -5.95 1.43 0.36
CA THR A 4 -6.56 0.37 -0.44
C THR A 4 -7.14 0.89 -1.75
N PHE A 5 -7.23 -0.03 -2.73
CA PHE A 5 -7.94 0.16 -3.97
C PHE A 5 -9.38 -0.38 -3.81
N CYS A 6 -10.35 0.36 -4.31
CA CYS A 6 -11.74 -0.12 -4.41
C CYS A 6 -12.00 -0.68 -5.81
N THR A 7 -13.21 -1.16 -6.09
CA THR A 7 -13.61 -1.46 -7.46
C THR A 7 -13.90 -0.16 -8.24
N THR A 8 -14.32 -0.25 -9.49
CA THR A 8 -14.75 0.91 -10.29
C THR A 8 -16.11 1.47 -9.86
N HIS A 9 -16.86 0.71 -9.04
CA HIS A 9 -18.19 1.12 -8.56
C HIS A 9 -18.03 2.09 -7.38
N PRO A 10 -18.64 3.28 -7.40
CA PRO A 10 -18.55 4.27 -6.31
C PRO A 10 -19.09 3.74 -4.99
N GLU A 11 -20.06 2.81 -5.02
CA GLU A 11 -20.64 2.16 -3.84
C GLU A 11 -19.60 1.35 -3.06
N SER A 12 -18.60 0.78 -3.72
CA SER A 12 -17.51 0.06 -3.04
C SER A 12 -16.64 1.00 -2.23
N ALA A 13 -16.38 2.20 -2.75
CA ALA A 13 -15.66 3.24 -2.03
C ALA A 13 -16.52 3.79 -0.87
N ASP A 14 -17.79 4.08 -1.10
CA ASP A 14 -18.72 4.52 -0.04
C ASP A 14 -18.77 3.49 1.11
N ALA A 15 -18.88 2.20 0.79
CA ALA A 15 -18.98 1.14 1.78
C ALA A 15 -17.75 1.08 2.70
N ILE A 16 -16.54 1.15 2.14
CA ILE A 16 -15.32 1.11 2.95
C ILE A 16 -15.11 2.40 3.74
N PHE A 17 -15.43 3.58 3.17
CA PHE A 17 -15.36 4.84 3.89
C PHE A 17 -16.33 4.87 5.07
N LEU A 18 -17.58 4.42 4.89
CA LEU A 18 -18.55 4.29 5.98
C LEU A 18 -18.07 3.32 7.07
N ALA A 19 -17.49 2.18 6.69
CA ALA A 19 -16.96 1.21 7.65
C ALA A 19 -15.77 1.77 8.44
N ALA A 20 -14.90 2.53 7.80
CA ALA A 20 -13.76 3.19 8.42
C ALA A 20 -14.20 4.35 9.34
N GLN A 21 -15.17 5.15 8.91
CA GLN A 21 -15.74 6.26 9.70
C GLN A 21 -16.33 5.75 11.02
N LYS A 22 -17.13 4.68 10.97
CA LYS A 22 -17.72 4.05 12.16
C LYS A 22 -16.69 3.62 13.20
N ARG A 23 -15.45 3.32 12.77
CA ARG A 23 -14.36 2.86 13.61
C ARG A 23 -13.31 3.95 13.89
N ASN A 24 -13.52 5.16 13.39
CA ASN A 24 -12.54 6.24 13.39
C ASN A 24 -11.17 5.81 12.81
N MET A 25 -11.18 4.97 11.78
CA MET A 25 -9.96 4.49 11.12
C MET A 25 -9.34 5.56 10.24
N CYS A 26 -8.02 5.65 10.24
CA CYS A 26 -7.30 6.33 9.18
C CYS A 26 -7.34 5.44 7.92
N LEU A 27 -8.03 5.93 6.89
CA LEU A 27 -8.21 5.24 5.62
C LEU A 27 -7.80 6.15 4.47
N VAL A 28 -6.98 5.61 3.57
CA VAL A 28 -6.75 6.15 2.23
C VAL A 28 -7.41 5.20 1.23
N ALA A 29 -8.36 5.67 0.44
CA ALA A 29 -9.06 4.85 -0.55
C ALA A 29 -9.52 5.68 -1.74
N GLY A 30 -9.75 5.01 -2.88
CA GLY A 30 -10.34 5.62 -4.05
C GLY A 30 -10.97 4.56 -4.95
N LYS A 31 -12.04 4.93 -5.66
CA LYS A 31 -12.57 4.03 -6.70
C LYS A 31 -11.54 3.89 -7.81
N ASN A 32 -11.35 2.68 -8.32
CA ASN A 32 -10.55 2.46 -9.52
C ASN A 32 -11.19 3.14 -10.74
N ALA A 33 -10.34 3.65 -11.62
CA ALA A 33 -10.73 4.09 -12.95
C ALA A 33 -10.15 3.12 -13.98
N MET A 34 -11.02 2.56 -14.82
CA MET A 34 -10.69 1.69 -15.94
C MET A 34 -11.68 1.93 -17.07
N ASP A 35 -11.21 2.22 -18.30
CA ASP A 35 -12.07 2.46 -19.46
C ASP A 35 -11.73 1.54 -20.65
N ARG A 36 -10.74 0.66 -20.48
CA ARG A 36 -10.33 -0.33 -21.48
C ARG A 36 -9.67 -1.56 -20.83
N ASN A 37 -9.52 -2.62 -21.62
CA ASN A 37 -8.76 -3.83 -21.25
C ASN A 37 -9.16 -4.46 -19.91
N ALA A 38 -10.43 -4.37 -19.55
CA ALA A 38 -11.01 -4.96 -18.35
C ALA A 38 -12.39 -5.58 -18.70
N PRO A 39 -12.93 -6.46 -17.84
CA PRO A 39 -14.31 -6.95 -18.02
C PRO A 39 -15.30 -5.79 -18.10
N GLU A 40 -16.31 -5.91 -18.96
CA GLU A 40 -17.30 -4.86 -19.22
C GLU A 40 -17.93 -4.29 -17.94
N ALA A 41 -18.25 -5.15 -16.98
CA ALA A 41 -18.81 -4.74 -15.68
C ALA A 41 -17.86 -3.89 -14.81
N LEU A 42 -16.58 -3.79 -15.17
CA LEU A 42 -15.55 -3.01 -14.48
C LEU A 42 -15.07 -1.81 -15.31
N LEU A 43 -15.71 -1.52 -16.44
CA LEU A 43 -15.37 -0.36 -17.25
C LEU A 43 -16.24 0.84 -16.86
N ASP A 44 -15.63 1.99 -16.84
CA ASP A 44 -16.31 3.30 -16.80
C ASP A 44 -15.87 4.13 -18.03
N THR A 45 -16.44 5.30 -18.20
CA THR A 45 -15.94 6.27 -19.19
C THR A 45 -15.02 7.29 -18.48
N PRO A 46 -14.12 7.98 -19.21
CA PRO A 46 -13.31 9.04 -18.62
C PRO A 46 -14.13 10.07 -17.84
N GLN A 47 -15.27 10.51 -18.40
CA GLN A 47 -16.16 11.47 -17.73
C GLN A 47 -16.81 10.88 -16.46
N VAL A 48 -17.29 9.64 -16.52
CA VAL A 48 -17.90 8.96 -15.35
C VAL A 48 -16.85 8.76 -14.24
N ALA A 49 -15.63 8.36 -14.60
CA ALA A 49 -14.53 8.23 -13.64
C ALA A 49 -14.23 9.55 -12.93
N TYR A 50 -14.15 10.65 -13.67
CA TYR A 50 -13.95 11.99 -13.14
C TYR A 50 -15.09 12.42 -12.20
N ASP A 51 -16.34 12.39 -12.68
CA ASP A 51 -17.50 12.88 -11.93
C ASP A 51 -17.74 12.09 -10.64
N GLN A 52 -17.66 10.76 -10.71
CA GLN A 52 -17.82 9.90 -9.54
C GLN A 52 -16.68 10.08 -8.53
N SER A 53 -15.44 10.19 -8.99
CA SER A 53 -14.30 10.46 -8.11
C SER A 53 -14.42 11.82 -7.45
N LYS A 54 -14.81 12.87 -8.18
CA LYS A 54 -15.07 14.20 -7.64
C LYS A 54 -16.16 14.21 -6.56
N ASN A 55 -17.26 13.51 -6.80
CA ASN A 55 -18.33 13.35 -5.81
C ASN A 55 -17.87 12.63 -4.54
N LEU A 56 -17.03 11.59 -4.68
CA LEU A 56 -16.47 10.86 -3.55
C LEU A 56 -15.45 11.71 -2.78
N ILE A 57 -14.62 12.51 -3.47
CA ILE A 57 -13.70 13.46 -2.83
C ILE A 57 -14.49 14.44 -1.96
N GLN A 58 -15.52 15.09 -2.52
CA GLN A 58 -16.35 16.08 -1.81
C GLN A 58 -17.04 15.49 -0.58
N ARG A 59 -17.34 14.19 -0.59
CA ARG A 59 -18.02 13.49 0.51
C ARG A 59 -17.06 13.02 1.60
N TRP A 60 -15.90 12.49 1.20
CA TRP A 60 -15.06 11.69 2.08
C TRP A 60 -13.69 12.28 2.37
N HIS A 61 -13.10 13.05 1.44
CA HIS A 61 -11.74 13.56 1.63
C HIS A 61 -11.70 14.55 2.79
N LEU A 62 -10.73 14.38 3.70
CA LEU A 62 -10.57 15.16 4.93
C LEU A 62 -11.78 15.11 5.90
N ASN A 63 -12.70 14.15 5.74
CA ASN A 63 -13.74 13.89 6.71
C ASN A 63 -13.16 13.06 7.87
N GLY A 64 -12.77 13.73 8.96
CA GLY A 64 -12.00 13.11 10.04
C GLY A 64 -10.65 12.56 9.55
N ARG A 65 -10.45 11.26 9.73
CA ARG A 65 -9.19 10.58 9.36
C ARG A 65 -9.25 9.90 7.97
N LEU A 66 -10.23 10.26 7.15
CA LEU A 66 -10.44 9.69 5.83
C LEU A 66 -9.72 10.54 4.78
N ARG A 67 -9.08 9.90 3.82
CA ARG A 67 -8.38 10.53 2.68
C ARG A 67 -8.79 9.83 1.40
N TYR A 68 -9.17 10.60 0.39
CA TYR A 68 -9.40 10.04 -0.94
C TYR A 68 -8.08 9.96 -1.71
N ALA A 69 -7.92 8.91 -2.51
CA ALA A 69 -6.84 8.78 -3.48
C ALA A 69 -7.42 8.68 -4.88
N ILE A 70 -6.97 9.53 -5.80
CA ILE A 70 -7.28 9.42 -7.22
C ILE A 70 -6.57 8.16 -7.72
N THR A 71 -7.33 7.23 -8.32
CA THR A 71 -6.86 5.86 -8.53
C THR A 71 -7.07 5.39 -9.97
N PRO A 72 -6.25 5.84 -10.95
CA PRO A 72 -6.09 5.06 -12.16
C PRO A 72 -5.54 3.68 -11.77
N ARG A 73 -6.21 2.58 -12.15
CA ARG A 73 -5.74 1.26 -11.70
C ARG A 73 -4.31 1.01 -12.16
N PHE A 74 -4.06 1.12 -13.45
CA PHE A 74 -2.73 1.13 -14.07
C PHE A 74 -2.87 1.51 -15.56
N SER A 75 -1.79 1.95 -16.20
CA SER A 75 -1.84 2.48 -17.57
C SER A 75 -2.49 1.56 -18.61
N PRO A 76 -2.33 0.22 -18.58
CA PRO A 76 -3.01 -0.65 -19.53
C PRO A 76 -4.54 -0.58 -19.53
N THR A 77 -5.15 -0.29 -18.39
CA THR A 77 -6.62 -0.20 -18.26
C THR A 77 -7.17 1.21 -18.36
N SER A 78 -6.32 2.22 -18.58
CA SER A 78 -6.76 3.60 -18.75
C SER A 78 -6.33 4.15 -20.12
N SER A 79 -7.27 4.77 -20.83
CA SER A 79 -6.97 5.52 -22.06
C SER A 79 -6.21 6.81 -21.75
N PRO A 80 -5.55 7.43 -22.74
CA PRO A 80 -4.98 8.78 -22.59
C PRO A 80 -6.02 9.80 -22.10
N GLU A 81 -7.25 9.69 -22.60
CA GLU A 81 -8.37 10.57 -22.20
C GLU A 81 -8.71 10.41 -20.72
N GLN A 82 -8.79 9.15 -20.23
CA GLN A 82 -9.08 8.89 -18.82
C GLN A 82 -7.94 9.38 -17.93
N LEU A 83 -6.67 9.12 -18.30
CA LEU A 83 -5.52 9.61 -17.54
C LEU A 83 -5.48 11.15 -17.51
N SER A 84 -5.80 11.84 -18.64
CA SER A 84 -5.88 13.30 -18.70
C SER A 84 -6.91 13.86 -17.73
N MET A 85 -8.13 13.31 -17.75
CA MET A 85 -9.21 13.76 -16.85
C MET A 85 -8.90 13.51 -15.38
N LEU A 86 -8.25 12.41 -15.06
CA LEU A 86 -7.80 12.15 -13.68
C LEU A 86 -6.66 13.09 -13.25
N GLY A 87 -5.77 13.49 -14.16
CA GLY A 87 -4.76 14.51 -13.91
C GLY A 87 -5.36 15.89 -13.68
N GLU A 88 -6.38 16.28 -14.46
CA GLU A 88 -7.16 17.49 -14.23
C GLU A 88 -7.83 17.45 -12.85
N LEU A 89 -8.47 16.33 -12.49
CA LEU A 89 -9.07 16.15 -11.17
C LEU A 89 -8.03 16.29 -10.05
N TRP A 90 -6.83 15.74 -10.22
CA TRP A 90 -5.76 15.89 -9.22
C TRP A 90 -5.24 17.32 -9.12
N THR A 91 -5.27 18.07 -10.20
CA THR A 91 -4.95 19.51 -10.20
C THR A 91 -5.99 20.32 -9.42
N GLU A 92 -7.28 19.92 -9.49
CA GLU A 92 -8.36 20.55 -8.69
C GLU A 92 -8.26 20.20 -7.19
N TYR A 93 -7.78 18.99 -6.87
CA TYR A 93 -7.67 18.46 -5.50
C TYR A 93 -6.23 17.99 -5.21
N PRO A 94 -5.26 18.92 -5.13
CA PRO A 94 -3.83 18.59 -5.05
C PRO A 94 -3.41 18.00 -3.69
N ASP A 95 -4.26 18.09 -2.68
CA ASP A 95 -4.10 17.49 -1.38
C ASP A 95 -4.56 16.01 -1.31
N CYS A 96 -5.28 15.53 -2.32
CA CYS A 96 -5.52 14.11 -2.49
C CYS A 96 -4.22 13.37 -2.80
N LEU A 97 -4.14 12.11 -2.36
CA LEU A 97 -3.14 11.17 -2.89
C LEU A 97 -3.54 10.74 -4.31
N MET A 98 -2.56 10.36 -5.10
CA MET A 98 -2.74 9.56 -6.31
C MET A 98 -2.10 8.19 -6.08
N GLN A 99 -2.79 7.11 -6.36
CA GLN A 99 -2.25 5.75 -6.21
C GLN A 99 -2.47 4.93 -7.47
N THR A 100 -1.48 4.12 -7.84
CA THR A 100 -1.52 3.29 -9.04
C THR A 100 -0.48 2.16 -8.97
N HIS A 101 -0.52 1.22 -9.93
CA HIS A 101 0.50 0.20 -10.13
C HIS A 101 1.55 0.69 -11.11
N LEU A 102 2.80 0.26 -10.94
CA LEU A 102 3.93 0.66 -11.79
C LEU A 102 4.93 -0.48 -11.96
N SER A 103 5.24 -0.82 -13.19
CA SER A 103 6.37 -1.69 -13.58
C SER A 103 6.43 -2.99 -12.78
N GLU A 104 5.29 -3.69 -12.72
CA GLU A 104 5.15 -4.92 -11.93
C GLU A 104 5.67 -6.14 -12.69
N GLN A 105 5.31 -6.31 -13.96
CA GLN A 105 5.61 -7.47 -14.80
C GLN A 105 6.40 -7.07 -16.04
N THR A 106 7.28 -7.94 -16.52
CA THR A 106 8.03 -7.67 -17.77
C THR A 106 7.12 -7.57 -18.98
N ASP A 107 6.15 -8.49 -19.11
CA ASP A 107 5.18 -8.48 -20.21
C ASP A 107 4.27 -7.24 -20.15
N GLU A 108 3.98 -6.76 -18.94
CA GLU A 108 3.25 -5.51 -18.73
C GLU A 108 4.01 -4.30 -19.28
N LEU A 109 5.35 -4.25 -19.12
CA LEU A 109 6.16 -3.17 -19.70
C LEU A 109 6.05 -3.12 -21.23
N GLU A 110 6.08 -4.28 -21.89
CA GLU A 110 5.92 -4.39 -23.35
C GLU A 110 4.52 -3.97 -23.77
N TRP A 111 3.51 -4.38 -23.01
CA TRP A 111 2.12 -4.00 -23.26
C TRP A 111 1.91 -2.49 -23.11
N VAL A 112 2.42 -1.89 -22.05
CA VAL A 112 2.38 -0.43 -21.84
C VAL A 112 3.07 0.30 -22.99
N GLN A 113 4.26 -0.15 -23.42
CA GLN A 113 4.96 0.45 -24.56
C GLN A 113 4.15 0.38 -25.85
N SER A 114 3.40 -0.71 -26.06
CA SER A 114 2.52 -0.85 -27.25
C SER A 114 1.31 0.09 -27.21
N LEU A 115 0.76 0.34 -26.02
CA LEU A 115 -0.40 1.21 -25.80
C LEU A 115 -0.04 2.71 -25.78
N PHE A 116 1.20 3.04 -25.37
CA PHE A 116 1.73 4.40 -25.26
C PHE A 116 3.07 4.51 -25.98
N PRO A 117 3.11 4.40 -27.32
CA PRO A 117 4.37 4.33 -28.06
C PRO A 117 5.23 5.60 -27.99
N SER A 118 4.63 6.74 -27.63
CA SER A 118 5.35 8.03 -27.41
C SER A 118 5.94 8.17 -26.03
N ALA A 119 5.57 7.32 -25.06
CA ALA A 119 6.10 7.39 -23.70
C ALA A 119 7.55 6.91 -23.64
N ARG A 120 8.37 7.61 -22.87
CA ARG A 120 9.80 7.29 -22.67
C ARG A 120 9.99 5.98 -21.88
N ASP A 121 9.07 5.70 -20.98
CA ASP A 121 8.98 4.51 -20.13
C ASP A 121 7.60 4.44 -19.47
N TYR A 122 7.39 3.47 -18.55
CA TYR A 122 6.09 3.28 -17.92
C TYR A 122 5.68 4.49 -17.05
N LEU A 123 6.58 5.01 -16.22
CA LEU A 123 6.29 6.17 -15.37
C LEU A 123 5.87 7.39 -16.19
N ASP A 124 6.40 7.53 -17.40
CA ASP A 124 6.08 8.62 -18.30
C ASP A 124 4.62 8.62 -18.75
N THR A 125 3.96 7.47 -18.76
CA THR A 125 2.52 7.38 -19.05
C THR A 125 1.64 8.06 -17.98
N TYR A 126 2.15 8.25 -16.78
CA TYR A 126 1.50 9.05 -15.73
C TYR A 126 1.98 10.50 -15.77
N GLU A 127 3.29 10.72 -16.01
CA GLU A 127 3.88 12.05 -16.03
C GLU A 127 3.27 12.94 -17.12
N GLN A 128 3.04 12.40 -18.34
CA GLN A 128 2.46 13.13 -19.46
C GLN A 128 1.05 13.66 -19.19
N PHE A 129 0.31 13.01 -18.30
CA PHE A 129 -1.07 13.38 -17.96
C PHE A 129 -1.21 14.05 -16.59
N GLY A 130 -0.11 14.56 -16.01
CA GLY A 130 -0.16 15.27 -14.73
C GLY A 130 -0.39 14.39 -13.50
N LEU A 131 -0.23 13.05 -13.63
CA LEU A 131 -0.40 12.08 -12.56
C LEU A 131 0.93 11.69 -11.89
N LEU A 132 1.90 12.61 -11.88
CA LEU A 132 3.19 12.45 -11.22
C LEU A 132 3.49 13.64 -10.31
N GLY A 133 3.61 13.39 -9.03
CA GLY A 133 3.86 14.43 -8.02
C GLY A 133 4.26 13.84 -6.68
N LYS A 134 4.54 14.68 -5.70
CA LYS A 134 4.95 14.30 -4.36
C LYS A 134 3.93 13.36 -3.69
N ASN A 135 2.63 13.64 -3.86
CA ASN A 135 1.54 12.87 -3.28
C ASN A 135 1.16 11.62 -4.11
N ALA A 136 2.03 11.18 -5.04
CA ALA A 136 1.84 9.95 -5.79
C ALA A 136 2.44 8.74 -5.05
N VAL A 137 1.73 7.61 -5.10
CA VAL A 137 2.14 6.34 -4.50
C VAL A 137 2.05 5.24 -5.55
N PHE A 138 3.15 4.55 -5.79
CA PHE A 138 3.28 3.53 -6.82
C PHE A 138 3.46 2.15 -6.21
N GLY A 139 2.52 1.24 -6.49
CA GLY A 139 2.63 -0.17 -6.13
C GLY A 139 3.65 -0.91 -6.98
N HIS A 140 4.28 -1.94 -6.40
CA HIS A 140 5.26 -2.86 -6.98
C HIS A 140 6.59 -2.23 -7.35
N ALA A 141 6.68 -1.47 -8.44
CA ALA A 141 7.89 -0.77 -8.89
C ALA A 141 9.14 -1.69 -8.97
N ILE A 142 8.98 -2.89 -9.56
CA ILE A 142 10.01 -3.94 -9.60
C ILE A 142 11.00 -3.69 -10.74
N HIS A 143 10.47 -3.37 -11.93
CA HIS A 143 11.24 -3.29 -13.17
C HIS A 143 11.50 -1.85 -13.59
N LEU A 144 11.89 -0.99 -12.63
CA LEU A 144 12.16 0.43 -12.90
C LEU A 144 13.42 0.65 -13.72
N LYS A 145 13.34 1.53 -14.72
CA LYS A 145 14.50 2.07 -15.43
C LYS A 145 15.15 3.19 -14.62
N LYS A 146 16.41 3.49 -14.92
CA LYS A 146 17.16 4.57 -14.24
C LYS A 146 16.43 5.92 -14.25
N ARG A 147 15.84 6.32 -15.39
CA ARG A 147 15.09 7.57 -15.48
C ARG A 147 13.91 7.62 -14.51
N GLU A 148 13.18 6.50 -14.40
CA GLU A 148 12.02 6.39 -13.50
C GLU A 148 12.46 6.55 -12.04
N ILE A 149 13.56 5.91 -11.65
CA ILE A 149 14.13 6.02 -10.29
C ILE A 149 14.57 7.46 -10.01
N ASP A 150 15.32 8.07 -10.93
CA ASP A 150 15.76 9.46 -10.80
C ASP A 150 14.53 10.39 -10.65
N ARG A 151 13.50 10.17 -11.45
CA ARG A 151 12.30 11.00 -11.44
C ARG A 151 11.46 10.83 -10.16
N LEU A 152 11.24 9.58 -9.69
CA LEU A 152 10.57 9.31 -8.42
C LEU A 152 11.29 9.98 -7.24
N LYS A 153 12.63 9.93 -7.24
CA LYS A 153 13.46 10.60 -6.24
C LYS A 153 13.27 12.12 -6.28
N ASP A 154 13.34 12.73 -7.47
CA ASP A 154 13.29 14.18 -7.63
C ASP A 154 11.97 14.77 -7.13
N ILE A 155 10.86 14.07 -7.34
CA ILE A 155 9.53 14.50 -6.91
C ILE A 155 9.17 14.07 -5.49
N GLY A 156 9.89 13.11 -4.91
CA GLY A 156 9.63 12.58 -3.58
C GLY A 156 8.39 11.66 -3.50
N ALA A 157 8.04 10.98 -4.59
CA ALA A 157 6.93 10.02 -4.61
C ALA A 157 7.22 8.78 -3.75
N GLY A 158 6.16 8.15 -3.23
CA GLY A 158 6.25 6.91 -2.49
C GLY A 158 6.21 5.68 -3.39
N VAL A 159 6.96 4.65 -3.02
CA VAL A 159 6.90 3.31 -3.62
C VAL A 159 6.47 2.30 -2.56
N VAL A 160 5.67 1.32 -2.95
CA VAL A 160 5.15 0.31 -2.02
C VAL A 160 5.55 -1.08 -2.49
N HIS A 161 6.35 -1.78 -1.67
CA HIS A 161 6.73 -3.17 -1.91
C HIS A 161 5.59 -4.11 -1.50
N CYS A 162 5.17 -4.98 -2.42
CA CYS A 162 4.09 -5.96 -2.25
C CYS A 162 4.64 -7.39 -2.29
N PRO A 163 5.43 -7.83 -1.29
CA PRO A 163 6.25 -9.04 -1.41
C PRO A 163 5.46 -10.31 -1.65
N THR A 164 4.32 -10.49 -0.97
CA THR A 164 3.49 -11.70 -1.10
C THR A 164 2.83 -11.78 -2.48
N SER A 165 2.40 -10.66 -3.04
CA SER A 165 1.86 -10.59 -4.40
C SER A 165 2.95 -10.84 -5.43
N ASN A 166 4.05 -10.11 -5.36
CA ASN A 166 5.15 -10.20 -6.32
C ASN A 166 5.69 -11.64 -6.46
N THR A 167 5.71 -12.40 -5.36
CA THR A 167 6.12 -13.82 -5.41
C THR A 167 5.01 -14.74 -5.87
N PHE A 168 3.75 -14.49 -5.45
CA PHE A 168 2.61 -15.35 -5.77
C PHE A 168 2.28 -15.34 -7.27
N ILE A 169 2.33 -14.17 -7.91
CA ILE A 169 2.05 -14.02 -9.34
C ILE A 169 3.32 -13.97 -10.22
N GLY A 170 4.51 -14.13 -9.62
CA GLY A 170 5.76 -14.25 -10.36
C GLY A 170 6.30 -12.95 -10.94
N SER A 171 5.98 -11.80 -10.36
CA SER A 171 6.38 -10.47 -10.86
C SER A 171 7.90 -10.24 -10.83
N GLY A 172 8.59 -10.78 -9.82
CA GLY A 172 10.04 -10.64 -9.67
C GLY A 172 10.47 -10.23 -8.27
N LEU A 173 11.77 -9.96 -8.11
CA LEU A 173 12.39 -9.63 -6.83
C LEU A 173 12.63 -8.12 -6.71
N PHE A 174 11.90 -7.46 -5.83
CA PHE A 174 12.03 -6.03 -5.55
C PHE A 174 13.44 -5.64 -5.08
N ASP A 175 14.04 -4.61 -5.68
CA ASP A 175 15.39 -4.15 -5.36
C ASP A 175 15.39 -3.07 -4.28
N MET A 176 15.06 -3.48 -3.05
CA MET A 176 14.96 -2.57 -1.91
C MET A 176 16.27 -1.83 -1.62
N GLU A 177 17.40 -2.54 -1.65
CA GLU A 177 18.70 -1.93 -1.33
C GLU A 177 19.05 -0.80 -2.30
N HIS A 178 18.86 -1.04 -3.59
CA HIS A 178 19.11 -0.03 -4.62
C HIS A 178 18.23 1.19 -4.44
N LEU A 179 16.92 1.00 -4.27
CA LEU A 179 15.97 2.10 -4.09
C LEU A 179 16.23 2.89 -2.80
N GLN A 180 16.59 2.21 -1.70
CA GLN A 180 16.98 2.88 -0.44
C GLN A 180 18.26 3.73 -0.62
N LYS A 181 19.28 3.22 -1.34
CA LYS A 181 20.49 4.00 -1.68
C LYS A 181 20.17 5.24 -2.51
N GLN A 182 19.13 5.17 -3.35
CA GLN A 182 18.62 6.33 -4.08
C GLN A 182 17.72 7.24 -3.23
N ARG A 183 17.48 6.91 -1.96
CA ARG A 183 16.61 7.67 -1.03
C ARG A 183 15.13 7.70 -1.45
N ILE A 184 14.69 6.69 -2.17
CA ILE A 184 13.27 6.50 -2.46
C ILE A 184 12.55 6.11 -1.16
N THR A 185 11.41 6.72 -0.88
CA THR A 185 10.55 6.33 0.24
C THR A 185 9.85 5.03 -0.09
N ILE A 186 10.02 4.03 0.78
CA ILE A 186 9.47 2.68 0.57
C ILE A 186 8.54 2.33 1.72
N GLY A 187 7.31 1.94 1.39
CA GLY A 187 6.35 1.30 2.27
C GLY A 187 6.24 -0.20 2.00
N LEU A 188 5.47 -0.90 2.83
CA LEU A 188 5.18 -2.33 2.71
C LEU A 188 3.67 -2.55 2.65
N ALA A 189 3.20 -3.40 1.74
CA ALA A 189 1.79 -3.74 1.60
C ALA A 189 1.55 -5.24 1.51
N THR A 190 0.31 -5.64 1.78
CA THR A 190 -0.18 -7.01 1.58
C THR A 190 -0.60 -7.26 0.15
N ASP A 191 -1.12 -6.22 -0.52
CA ASP A 191 -1.72 -6.30 -1.85
C ASP A 191 -2.70 -7.48 -1.94
N THR A 192 -3.57 -7.61 -0.94
CA THR A 192 -4.52 -8.72 -0.88
C THR A 192 -5.52 -8.63 -2.03
N GLY A 193 -5.56 -9.70 -2.81
CA GLY A 193 -6.20 -9.81 -4.12
C GLY A 193 -5.20 -10.40 -5.13
N GLY A 194 -4.04 -9.77 -5.32
CA GLY A 194 -2.84 -10.37 -5.92
C GLY A 194 -1.95 -11.08 -4.88
N GLY A 195 -1.88 -10.55 -3.66
CA GLY A 195 -1.16 -11.15 -2.54
C GLY A 195 -1.93 -12.26 -1.82
N SER A 196 -1.19 -13.16 -1.17
CA SER A 196 -1.70 -14.39 -0.57
C SER A 196 -2.14 -14.26 0.90
N SER A 197 -2.09 -13.05 1.50
CA SER A 197 -2.40 -12.86 2.93
C SER A 197 -2.78 -11.43 3.27
N PHE A 198 -3.72 -11.25 4.22
CA PHE A 198 -4.01 -9.97 4.86
C PHE A 198 -2.99 -9.60 5.96
N SER A 199 -2.14 -10.53 6.38
CA SER A 199 -1.22 -10.33 7.50
C SER A 199 0.03 -9.55 7.10
N MET A 200 0.28 -8.42 7.75
CA MET A 200 1.55 -7.69 7.63
C MET A 200 2.75 -8.48 8.19
N LEU A 201 2.53 -9.42 9.13
CA LEU A 201 3.58 -10.36 9.58
C LEU A 201 4.05 -11.21 8.39
N ARG A 202 3.10 -11.76 7.60
CA ARG A 202 3.43 -12.52 6.40
C ARG A 202 4.12 -11.66 5.34
N SER A 203 3.70 -10.41 5.15
CA SER A 203 4.39 -9.47 4.25
C SER A 203 5.82 -9.19 4.71
N MET A 204 6.05 -9.00 6.02
CA MET A 204 7.40 -8.81 6.57
C MET A 204 8.28 -10.06 6.38
N ALA A 205 7.74 -11.26 6.59
CA ALA A 205 8.46 -12.51 6.34
C ALA A 205 8.88 -12.63 4.87
N SER A 206 7.95 -12.45 3.93
CA SER A 206 8.25 -12.48 2.48
C SER A 206 9.23 -11.37 2.06
N CYS A 207 9.11 -10.17 2.64
CA CYS A 207 10.07 -9.08 2.41
C CYS A 207 11.49 -9.49 2.82
N TYR A 208 11.65 -10.13 3.99
CA TYR A 208 12.92 -10.64 4.46
C TYR A 208 13.48 -11.72 3.51
N GLU A 209 12.66 -12.70 3.11
CA GLU A 209 13.04 -13.79 2.21
C GLU A 209 13.52 -13.25 0.85
N ILE A 210 12.80 -12.29 0.26
CA ILE A 210 13.18 -11.64 -1.01
C ILE A 210 14.50 -10.87 -0.86
N ALA A 211 14.67 -10.14 0.24
CA ALA A 211 15.91 -9.43 0.51
C ALA A 211 17.11 -10.39 0.61
N GLN A 212 16.95 -11.55 1.26
CA GLN A 212 17.99 -12.59 1.33
C GLN A 212 18.34 -13.15 -0.06
N LEU A 213 17.34 -13.41 -0.91
CA LEU A 213 17.59 -13.83 -2.30
C LEU A 213 18.39 -12.80 -3.09
N ARG A 214 18.25 -11.52 -2.76
CA ARG A 214 19.03 -10.41 -3.33
C ARG A 214 20.33 -10.11 -2.56
N LYS A 215 20.73 -10.97 -1.62
CA LYS A 215 21.92 -10.84 -0.78
C LYS A 215 21.94 -9.58 0.10
N ASN A 216 20.75 -9.09 0.46
CA ASN A 216 20.54 -7.97 1.37
C ASN A 216 19.91 -8.48 2.66
N THR A 217 20.59 -8.35 3.80
CA THR A 217 20.06 -8.80 5.10
C THR A 217 19.34 -7.66 5.80
N LEU A 218 18.05 -7.84 6.05
CA LEU A 218 17.24 -6.87 6.78
C LEU A 218 17.22 -7.17 8.28
N HIS A 219 17.48 -6.16 9.09
CA HIS A 219 17.31 -6.26 10.54
C HIS A 219 15.81 -6.25 10.91
N PRO A 220 15.35 -6.95 11.96
CA PRO A 220 13.94 -6.94 12.40
C PRO A 220 13.34 -5.53 12.56
N ALA A 221 14.11 -4.58 13.08
CA ALA A 221 13.69 -3.19 13.18
C ALA A 221 13.37 -2.53 11.82
N GLN A 222 14.08 -2.90 10.76
CA GLN A 222 13.79 -2.39 9.40
C GLN A 222 12.47 -2.93 8.86
N LEU A 223 12.16 -4.21 9.14
CA LEU A 223 10.87 -4.82 8.76
C LEU A 223 9.70 -4.12 9.46
N LEU A 224 9.81 -3.91 10.77
CA LEU A 224 8.80 -3.15 11.53
C LEU A 224 8.68 -1.71 11.04
N TRP A 225 9.81 -1.06 10.75
CA TRP A 225 9.81 0.30 10.23
C TRP A 225 9.11 0.38 8.86
N LEU A 226 9.36 -0.55 7.95
CA LEU A 226 8.70 -0.62 6.65
C LEU A 226 7.19 -0.79 6.78
N ALA A 227 6.74 -1.66 7.69
CA ALA A 227 5.32 -1.93 7.94
C ALA A 227 4.60 -0.80 8.72
N THR A 228 5.31 0.16 9.29
CA THR A 228 4.77 1.25 10.12
C THR A 228 5.16 2.61 9.56
N MET A 229 6.27 3.18 10.02
CA MET A 229 6.73 4.52 9.63
C MET A 229 7.07 4.63 8.13
N GLY A 230 7.63 3.59 7.52
CA GLY A 230 7.94 3.56 6.09
C GLY A 230 6.65 3.67 5.26
N SER A 231 5.64 2.88 5.59
CA SER A 231 4.31 2.96 4.96
C SER A 231 3.63 4.30 5.24
N ALA A 232 3.71 4.82 6.46
CA ALA A 232 3.16 6.14 6.79
C ALA A 232 3.82 7.26 5.97
N LYS A 233 5.15 7.19 5.78
CA LYS A 233 5.90 8.15 4.95
C LYS A 233 5.52 8.09 3.48
N SER A 234 5.33 6.89 2.91
CA SER A 234 4.91 6.76 1.51
C SER A 234 3.50 7.30 1.27
N LEU A 235 2.68 7.40 2.31
CA LEU A 235 1.34 8.01 2.30
C LEU A 235 1.32 9.48 2.79
N HIS A 236 2.46 10.08 3.13
CA HIS A 236 2.57 11.40 3.75
C HIS A 236 1.75 11.56 5.04
N LEU A 237 1.61 10.48 5.80
CA LEU A 237 0.90 10.42 7.09
C LEU A 237 1.86 10.22 8.28
N ASP A 238 3.16 10.36 8.06
CA ASP A 238 4.23 10.10 9.04
C ASP A 238 4.31 11.12 10.19
N GLN A 239 3.46 12.15 10.16
CA GLN A 239 3.25 13.05 11.30
C GLN A 239 2.01 12.68 12.13
N GLU A 240 1.18 11.78 11.63
CA GLU A 240 -0.08 11.37 12.27
C GLU A 240 -0.03 9.93 12.81
N ILE A 241 0.59 9.00 12.05
CA ILE A 241 0.61 7.56 12.33
C ILE A 241 2.00 6.94 12.12
N GLY A 242 2.16 5.67 12.46
CA GLY A 242 3.39 4.90 12.25
C GLY A 242 4.42 5.00 13.38
N ASN A 243 4.09 5.68 14.49
CA ASN A 243 4.98 5.87 15.64
C ASN A 243 4.21 5.82 16.96
N LEU A 244 4.93 5.50 18.05
CA LEU A 244 4.42 5.50 19.44
C LEU A 244 4.92 6.74 20.20
N LYS A 245 4.84 7.93 19.60
CA LYS A 245 5.21 9.20 20.25
C LYS A 245 3.96 9.97 20.67
N PRO A 246 4.04 10.79 21.74
CA PRO A 246 2.99 11.76 22.05
C PRO A 246 2.68 12.64 20.83
N GLY A 247 1.39 12.86 20.58
CA GLY A 247 0.89 13.61 19.43
C GLY A 247 0.51 12.75 18.21
N TYR A 248 0.94 11.47 18.17
CA TYR A 248 0.50 10.53 17.13
C TYR A 248 -0.82 9.87 17.51
N HIS A 249 -1.60 9.49 16.51
CA HIS A 249 -2.80 8.67 16.72
C HIS A 249 -2.42 7.29 17.26
N ALA A 250 -3.12 6.86 18.29
CA ALA A 250 -2.92 5.55 18.90
C ALA A 250 -3.57 4.43 18.10
N ASP A 251 -3.08 4.21 16.86
CA ASP A 251 -3.37 3.03 16.04
C ASP A 251 -2.32 1.98 16.37
N ILE A 252 -2.64 1.06 17.29
CA ILE A 252 -1.68 0.16 17.95
C ILE A 252 -2.17 -1.27 17.84
N ILE A 253 -1.25 -2.20 17.64
CA ILE A 253 -1.48 -3.63 17.83
C ILE A 253 -0.64 -4.14 18.99
N ALA A 254 -1.18 -5.09 19.75
CA ALA A 254 -0.43 -5.86 20.74
C ALA A 254 -0.13 -7.25 20.18
N LEU A 255 1.13 -7.66 20.28
CA LEU A 255 1.59 -8.97 19.79
C LEU A 255 1.97 -9.86 20.96
N ASP A 256 1.46 -11.10 20.96
CA ASP A 256 1.93 -12.18 21.83
C ASP A 256 3.16 -12.85 21.20
N LEU A 257 4.31 -12.69 21.84
CA LEU A 257 5.55 -13.33 21.41
C LEU A 257 5.62 -14.83 21.81
N HIS A 258 4.55 -15.38 22.38
CA HIS A 258 4.40 -16.80 22.73
C HIS A 258 3.20 -17.43 22.03
N SER A 259 2.69 -16.84 20.97
CA SER A 259 1.47 -17.23 20.27
C SER A 259 1.40 -18.69 19.79
N THR A 260 2.57 -19.33 19.63
CA THR A 260 2.69 -20.77 19.35
C THR A 260 3.85 -21.37 20.15
N SER A 261 3.82 -22.69 20.39
CA SER A 261 4.88 -23.38 21.13
C SER A 261 6.27 -23.20 20.48
N ILE A 262 6.33 -23.18 19.15
CA ILE A 262 7.60 -23.01 18.41
C ILE A 262 8.14 -21.58 18.56
N ILE A 263 7.29 -20.57 18.45
CA ILE A 263 7.68 -19.16 18.66
C ILE A 263 8.12 -18.97 20.10
N ALA A 264 7.36 -19.45 21.09
CA ALA A 264 7.70 -19.40 22.50
C ALA A 264 9.06 -20.06 22.81
N GLN A 265 9.35 -21.18 22.18
CA GLN A 265 10.65 -21.86 22.33
C GLN A 265 11.80 -20.99 21.80
N ARG A 266 11.63 -20.38 20.64
CA ARG A 266 12.63 -19.50 20.03
C ARG A 266 12.88 -18.24 20.87
N VAL A 267 11.81 -17.66 21.41
CA VAL A 267 11.90 -16.46 22.26
C VAL A 267 12.70 -16.73 23.53
N ARG A 268 12.54 -17.92 24.17
CA ARG A 268 13.31 -18.29 25.37
C ARG A 268 14.82 -18.32 25.18
N SER A 269 15.29 -18.51 23.94
CA SER A 269 16.72 -18.54 23.62
C SER A 269 17.23 -17.21 23.04
N ALA A 270 16.44 -16.15 23.10
CA ALA A 270 16.81 -14.84 22.56
C ALA A 270 17.65 -14.03 23.57
N ASP A 271 18.75 -13.47 23.10
CA ASP A 271 19.65 -12.65 23.92
C ASP A 271 19.22 -11.18 24.04
N ASN A 272 18.29 -10.75 23.20
CA ASN A 272 17.80 -9.38 23.14
C ASN A 272 16.42 -9.28 22.51
N ILE A 273 15.80 -8.10 22.57
CA ILE A 273 14.44 -7.86 22.05
C ILE A 273 14.31 -8.17 20.54
N TRP A 274 15.33 -7.94 19.74
CA TRP A 274 15.28 -8.19 18.30
C TRP A 274 15.31 -9.68 17.99
N GLY A 275 16.09 -10.46 18.75
CA GLY A 275 16.06 -11.92 18.71
C GLY A 275 14.73 -12.49 19.19
N ALA A 276 14.07 -11.85 20.17
CA ALA A 276 12.77 -12.28 20.69
C ALA A 276 11.62 -11.99 19.72
N ILE A 277 11.62 -10.83 19.03
CA ILE A 277 10.53 -10.45 18.12
C ILE A 277 10.65 -11.13 16.74
N PHE A 278 11.86 -11.44 16.29
CA PHE A 278 12.12 -12.00 14.96
C PHE A 278 11.33 -13.29 14.65
N PRO A 279 11.22 -14.27 15.57
CA PRO A 279 10.38 -15.46 15.35
C PRO A 279 8.92 -15.12 15.06
N THR A 280 8.35 -14.12 15.74
CA THR A 280 6.98 -13.65 15.48
C THR A 280 6.85 -12.99 14.11
N LEU A 281 7.85 -12.19 13.68
CA LEU A 281 7.84 -11.58 12.35
C LEU A 281 7.91 -12.63 11.23
N MET A 282 8.62 -13.76 11.44
CA MET A 282 8.82 -14.79 10.42
C MET A 282 7.73 -15.86 10.39
N MET A 283 7.20 -16.23 11.56
CA MET A 283 6.31 -17.39 11.72
C MET A 283 4.95 -17.01 12.34
N GLY A 284 4.77 -15.76 12.73
CA GLY A 284 3.52 -15.28 13.34
C GLY A 284 2.38 -15.20 12.34
N ASP A 285 1.18 -15.45 12.84
CA ASP A 285 -0.09 -15.32 12.14
C ASP A 285 -1.09 -14.51 12.98
N ASP A 286 -2.39 -14.65 12.71
CA ASP A 286 -3.47 -13.96 13.43
C ASP A 286 -3.50 -14.28 14.93
N ARG A 287 -3.04 -15.46 15.35
CA ARG A 287 -2.92 -15.84 16.77
C ARG A 287 -1.95 -14.94 17.55
N ALA A 288 -0.99 -14.34 16.87
CA ALA A 288 -0.04 -13.43 17.51
C ALA A 288 -0.66 -12.06 17.84
N ILE A 289 -1.78 -11.69 17.24
CA ILE A 289 -2.43 -10.39 17.49
C ILE A 289 -3.42 -10.56 18.65
N THR A 290 -3.08 -10.02 19.82
CA THR A 290 -3.92 -10.10 21.02
C THR A 290 -4.90 -8.96 21.16
N ALA A 291 -4.54 -7.77 20.68
CA ALA A 291 -5.44 -6.62 20.67
C ALA A 291 -5.10 -5.66 19.53
N THR A 292 -6.13 -4.93 19.07
CA THR A 292 -6.00 -3.84 18.10
C THR A 292 -6.71 -2.61 18.61
N PHE A 293 -6.01 -1.49 18.60
CA PHE A 293 -6.54 -0.18 18.95
C PHE A 293 -6.59 0.72 17.72
N VAL A 294 -7.67 1.46 17.57
CA VAL A 294 -7.85 2.47 16.53
C VAL A 294 -8.16 3.81 17.21
N ALA A 295 -7.31 4.80 17.00
CA ALA A 295 -7.38 6.10 17.68
C ALA A 295 -7.56 5.96 19.20
N GLY A 296 -6.88 5.00 19.82
CA GLY A 296 -6.93 4.72 21.26
C GLY A 296 -8.11 3.84 21.72
N ASN A 297 -9.07 3.54 20.85
CA ASN A 297 -10.20 2.68 21.19
C ASN A 297 -9.87 1.21 20.86
N LEU A 298 -10.13 0.31 21.80
CA LEU A 298 -10.01 -1.14 21.59
C LEU A 298 -11.09 -1.60 20.60
N VAL A 299 -10.67 -2.10 19.42
CA VAL A 299 -11.59 -2.58 18.37
C VAL A 299 -11.54 -4.09 18.18
N TYR A 300 -10.50 -4.73 18.69
CA TYR A 300 -10.34 -6.19 18.67
C TYR A 300 -9.56 -6.64 19.91
N SER A 301 -9.99 -7.76 20.51
CA SER A 301 -9.26 -8.50 21.53
C SER A 301 -9.58 -9.99 21.38
N ASN A 302 -8.56 -10.86 21.42
CA ASN A 302 -8.75 -12.30 21.38
C ASN A 302 -9.46 -12.85 22.63
N GLU A 303 -9.36 -12.18 23.78
CA GLU A 303 -10.10 -12.56 24.99
C GLU A 303 -11.62 -12.42 24.80
N ALA A 304 -12.06 -11.37 24.11
CA ALA A 304 -13.49 -11.15 23.83
C ALA A 304 -14.09 -12.20 22.89
N GLN A 305 -13.30 -12.79 21.99
CA GLN A 305 -13.77 -13.87 21.10
C GLN A 305 -13.93 -15.21 21.85
N ASN A 306 -13.10 -15.49 22.84
CA ASN A 306 -13.20 -16.70 23.64
C ASN A 306 -14.49 -16.73 24.50
N VAL A 307 -15.05 -15.58 24.85
CA VAL A 307 -16.32 -15.46 25.60
C VAL A 307 -17.53 -15.70 24.68
N LEU A 308 -17.43 -15.43 23.38
CA LEU A 308 -18.53 -15.66 22.41
C LEU A 308 -18.54 -17.08 21.83
N SER A 309 -17.46 -17.84 22.02
CA SER A 309 -17.31 -19.24 21.54
C SER A 309 -17.47 -20.28 22.65
N SER A 310 -17.69 -19.89 23.90
CA SER A 310 -18.03 -20.73 25.05
C SER A 310 -19.53 -20.65 25.39
#